data_6c3fdf5d38c64a15d5bb1f83fb6d02a4
#
_entry.id   6c3fdf5d38c64a15d5bb1f83fb6d02a4
#
_cell.length_a   1.000
_cell.length_b   1.000
_cell.length_c   1.000
_cell.angle_alpha   90.00
_cell.angle_beta   90.00
_cell.angle_gamma   90.00
#
_symmetry.space_group_name_H-M   'P 1'
#
loop_
_entity.id
_entity.type
_entity.pdbx_description
1 polymer ?
#
loop_
_entity_poly.entity_id
_entity_poly.type
_entity_poly.pdbx_seq_one_letter_code
_entity_poly.pdbx_strand_id
1 'polypeptide(L)'
;MEYTTQLNSAVNELQRITGIRLEVSADSAQDEERALKQLRCLCNAYKEKFNKNHFLKNLMTGSVSPVEAMEDALRLHIAPEEPRILFLLEKKGPLNDTVKEILKNLFPSQTKAYLIPMTECGVAILRPVKAAESEQEISQLAHMIVDTLNAEALTQVWVAYSGVIGHLTDLAGAWQETSLALKVGKLFYSEQTVFPYNRLGIGRLIYRLPVPICEGFLKELFGNDIPDSMDEETMAT
;
A
#
# COMPACT_ATOMS: atom_id res chain seq x y z
N MET A 1 37.05 24.85 -1.93
CA MET A 1 35.90 25.56 -2.56
C MET A 1 34.73 24.64 -2.93
N GLU A 2 34.96 23.45 -3.47
CA GLU A 2 33.87 22.55 -3.88
C GLU A 2 33.11 21.95 -2.70
N TYR A 3 33.80 21.55 -1.63
CA TYR A 3 33.17 20.98 -0.43
C TYR A 3 32.37 22.03 0.36
N THR A 4 32.84 23.25 0.49
CA THR A 4 32.12 24.34 1.19
C THR A 4 30.79 24.66 0.47
N THR A 5 30.75 24.60 -0.88
CA THR A 5 29.53 24.82 -1.65
C THR A 5 28.54 23.67 -1.45
N GLN A 6 29.01 22.41 -1.39
CA GLN A 6 28.19 21.24 -1.14
C GLN A 6 27.67 21.23 0.31
N LEU A 7 28.45 21.63 1.27
CA LEU A 7 28.05 21.76 2.67
C LEU A 7 26.94 22.78 2.84
N ASN A 8 27.09 23.98 2.26
CA ASN A 8 26.08 25.02 2.29
C ASN A 8 24.78 24.59 1.60
N SER A 9 24.87 23.82 0.49
CA SER A 9 23.71 23.26 -0.18
C SER A 9 22.97 22.26 0.71
N ALA A 10 23.69 21.37 1.41
CA ALA A 10 23.10 20.40 2.34
C ALA A 10 22.46 21.07 3.57
N VAL A 11 23.10 22.12 4.11
CA VAL A 11 22.53 22.93 5.22
C VAL A 11 21.24 23.60 4.79
N ASN A 12 21.22 24.25 3.63
CA ASN A 12 20.02 24.91 3.09
C ASN A 12 18.89 23.90 2.82
N GLU A 13 19.23 22.73 2.33
CA GLU A 13 18.26 21.65 2.11
C GLU A 13 17.66 21.16 3.42
N LEU A 14 18.48 20.90 4.43
CA LEU A 14 18.02 20.48 5.76
C LEU A 14 17.17 21.56 6.43
N GLN A 15 17.58 22.83 6.33
CA GLN A 15 16.80 23.96 6.83
C GLN A 15 15.43 24.07 6.15
N ARG A 16 15.35 23.85 4.84
CA ARG A 16 14.09 23.86 4.08
C ARG A 16 13.16 22.74 4.54
N ILE A 17 13.70 21.55 4.83
CA ILE A 17 12.94 20.37 5.24
C ILE A 17 12.47 20.47 6.70
N THR A 18 13.32 20.98 7.60
CA THR A 18 13.07 20.99 9.05
C THR A 18 12.51 22.31 9.58
N GLY A 19 12.71 23.43 8.86
CA GLY A 19 12.46 24.77 9.34
C GLY A 19 13.48 25.27 10.38
N ILE A 20 14.47 24.45 10.77
CA ILE A 20 15.48 24.79 11.78
C ILE A 20 16.66 25.47 11.11
N ARG A 21 17.05 26.63 11.60
CA ARG A 21 18.27 27.30 11.15
C ARG A 21 19.48 26.59 11.72
N LEU A 22 20.35 26.12 10.84
CA LEU A 22 21.60 25.43 11.21
C LEU A 22 22.80 26.24 10.73
N GLU A 23 23.76 26.40 11.62
CA GLU A 23 25.07 26.94 11.30
C GLU A 23 26.09 25.83 11.52
N VAL A 24 26.90 25.54 10.51
CA VAL A 24 27.95 24.52 10.57
C VAL A 24 29.28 25.22 10.42
N SER A 25 30.12 25.10 11.44
CA SER A 25 31.54 25.51 11.41
C SER A 25 32.39 24.24 11.31
N ALA A 26 33.38 24.26 10.44
CA ALA A 26 34.36 23.21 10.31
C ALA A 26 35.75 23.82 10.32
N ASP A 27 36.62 23.27 11.16
CA ASP A 27 37.98 23.81 11.38
C ASP A 27 39.01 23.14 10.43
N SER A 28 38.63 22.07 9.74
CA SER A 28 39.49 21.35 8.79
C SER A 28 38.71 20.76 7.63
N ALA A 29 39.38 20.43 6.52
CA ALA A 29 38.78 19.77 5.37
C ALA A 29 38.21 18.38 5.70
N GLN A 30 38.77 17.67 6.68
CA GLN A 30 38.25 16.39 7.17
C GLN A 30 36.95 16.58 7.97
N ASP A 31 36.83 17.67 8.70
CA ASP A 31 35.60 18.01 9.44
C ASP A 31 34.51 18.47 8.49
N GLU A 32 34.83 19.17 7.40
CA GLU A 32 33.89 19.51 6.34
C GLU A 32 33.31 18.25 5.67
N GLU A 33 34.13 17.24 5.34
CA GLU A 33 33.69 16.00 4.73
C GLU A 33 32.80 15.19 5.70
N ARG A 34 33.21 15.11 6.99
CA ARG A 34 32.41 14.43 8.01
C ARG A 34 31.06 15.11 8.24
N ALA A 35 31.04 16.44 8.33
CA ALA A 35 29.83 17.23 8.49
C ALA A 35 28.89 17.05 7.28
N LEU A 36 29.42 17.08 6.06
CA LEU A 36 28.66 16.85 4.84
C LEU A 36 28.02 15.47 4.82
N LYS A 37 28.74 14.43 5.23
CA LYS A 37 28.21 13.05 5.31
C LYS A 37 27.11 12.95 6.36
N GLN A 38 27.27 13.56 7.51
CA GLN A 38 26.24 13.58 8.56
C GLN A 38 25.00 14.36 8.15
N LEU A 39 25.16 15.54 7.53
CA LEU A 39 24.05 16.34 7.02
C LEU A 39 23.27 15.61 5.93
N ARG A 40 23.95 14.94 5.00
CA ARG A 40 23.28 14.12 3.98
C ARG A 40 22.50 12.96 4.60
N CYS A 41 23.07 12.30 5.62
CA CYS A 41 22.37 11.24 6.35
C CYS A 41 21.11 11.77 7.05
N LEU A 42 21.23 12.94 7.72
CA LEU A 42 20.09 13.62 8.35
C LEU A 42 19.03 14.05 7.32
N CYS A 43 19.43 14.66 6.20
CA CYS A 43 18.52 15.02 5.13
C CYS A 43 17.74 13.81 4.60
N ASN A 44 18.42 12.69 4.39
CA ASN A 44 17.77 11.46 3.90
C ASN A 44 16.80 10.89 4.94
N ALA A 45 17.21 10.83 6.22
CA ALA A 45 16.33 10.37 7.30
C ALA A 45 15.09 11.26 7.45
N TYR A 46 15.25 12.59 7.35
CA TYR A 46 14.11 13.50 7.35
C TYR A 46 13.23 13.35 6.10
N LYS A 47 13.81 13.19 4.91
CA LYS A 47 13.05 12.92 3.68
C LYS A 47 12.25 11.63 3.77
N GLU A 48 12.84 10.59 4.36
CA GLU A 48 12.12 9.32 4.59
C GLU A 48 10.99 9.51 5.58
N LYS A 49 11.24 10.21 6.71
CA LYS A 49 10.22 10.48 7.73
C LYS A 49 9.07 11.35 7.19
N PHE A 50 9.36 12.31 6.31
CA PHE A 50 8.37 13.20 5.70
C PHE A 50 7.94 12.78 4.30
N ASN A 51 8.29 11.56 3.89
CA ASN A 51 7.79 10.98 2.66
C ASN A 51 6.34 10.54 2.87
N LYS A 52 5.42 11.10 2.08
CA LYS A 52 4.00 10.75 2.11
C LYS A 52 3.75 9.24 2.00
N ASN A 53 4.51 8.56 1.16
CA ASN A 53 4.37 7.11 0.99
C ASN A 53 4.81 6.34 2.24
N HIS A 54 5.88 6.79 2.91
CA HIS A 54 6.33 6.18 4.16
C HIS A 54 5.30 6.37 5.28
N PHE A 55 4.80 7.59 5.43
CA PHE A 55 3.74 7.90 6.38
C PHE A 55 2.47 7.04 6.13
N LEU A 56 1.98 7.01 4.89
CA LEU A 56 0.80 6.22 4.52
C LEU A 56 1.03 4.73 4.72
N LYS A 57 2.23 4.22 4.44
CA LYS A 57 2.60 2.83 4.71
C LYS A 57 2.54 2.51 6.21
N ASN A 58 3.12 3.37 7.05
CA ASN A 58 3.10 3.21 8.50
C ASN A 58 1.66 3.28 9.06
N LEU A 59 0.84 4.16 8.50
CA LEU A 59 -0.57 4.25 8.88
C LEU A 59 -1.35 2.99 8.51
N MET A 60 -1.14 2.42 7.31
CA MET A 60 -1.74 1.15 6.88
C MET A 60 -1.33 -0.01 7.80
N THR A 61 -0.06 -0.05 8.22
CA THR A 61 0.45 -1.13 9.09
C THR A 61 0.13 -0.95 10.57
N GLY A 62 -0.55 0.15 10.94
CA GLY A 62 -0.93 0.44 12.32
C GLY A 62 0.25 0.86 13.22
N SER A 63 1.35 1.35 12.62
CA SER A 63 2.56 1.76 13.34
C SER A 63 2.50 3.21 13.86
N VAL A 64 1.40 3.93 13.60
CA VAL A 64 1.20 5.34 13.98
C VAL A 64 -0.09 5.46 14.79
N SER A 65 -0.06 6.22 15.89
CA SER A 65 -1.26 6.49 16.68
C SER A 65 -2.22 7.42 15.93
N PRO A 66 -3.55 7.37 16.20
CA PRO A 66 -4.52 8.23 15.53
C PRO A 66 -4.24 9.74 15.68
N VAL A 67 -3.70 10.16 16.83
CA VAL A 67 -3.36 11.56 17.10
C VAL A 67 -2.16 12.00 16.25
N GLU A 68 -1.07 11.22 16.26
CA GLU A 68 0.10 11.47 15.44
C GLU A 68 -0.22 11.42 13.94
N ALA A 69 -1.14 10.51 13.54
CA ALA A 69 -1.61 10.40 12.16
C ALA A 69 -2.24 11.70 11.65
N MET A 70 -3.02 12.36 12.50
CA MET A 70 -3.67 13.63 12.17
C MET A 70 -2.67 14.78 12.01
N GLU A 71 -1.73 14.89 12.95
CA GLU A 71 -0.69 15.92 12.92
C GLU A 71 0.26 15.75 11.71
N ASP A 72 0.71 14.54 11.45
CA ASP A 72 1.59 14.23 10.33
C ASP A 72 0.88 14.38 8.97
N ALA A 73 -0.41 14.04 8.88
CA ALA A 73 -1.21 14.25 7.67
C ALA A 73 -1.28 15.74 7.31
N LEU A 74 -1.56 16.61 8.29
CA LEU A 74 -1.61 18.06 8.08
C LEU A 74 -0.24 18.60 7.66
N ARG A 75 0.84 18.16 8.31
CA ARG A 75 2.22 18.55 7.97
C ARG A 75 2.61 18.12 6.55
N LEU A 76 2.14 16.96 6.12
CA LEU A 76 2.38 16.42 4.78
C LEU A 76 1.40 16.93 3.72
N HIS A 77 0.49 17.83 4.09
CA HIS A 77 -0.57 18.34 3.21
C HIS A 77 -1.41 17.20 2.60
N ILE A 78 -1.78 16.22 3.43
CA ILE A 78 -2.73 15.17 3.11
C ILE A 78 -4.02 15.50 3.85
N ALA A 79 -5.11 15.75 3.11
CA ALA A 79 -6.41 16.08 3.72
C ALA A 79 -6.96 14.87 4.50
N PRO A 80 -7.19 14.96 5.83
CA PRO A 80 -7.58 13.79 6.63
C PRO A 80 -8.98 13.28 6.33
N GLU A 81 -9.90 14.16 5.94
CA GLU A 81 -11.33 13.87 5.72
C GLU A 81 -11.70 13.74 4.23
N GLU A 82 -10.74 13.69 3.34
CA GLU A 82 -11.01 13.46 1.92
C GLU A 82 -11.39 11.99 1.69
N PRO A 83 -12.58 11.70 1.12
CA PRO A 83 -12.96 10.32 0.83
C PRO A 83 -11.98 9.64 -0.12
N ARG A 84 -11.54 8.44 0.23
CA ARG A 84 -10.55 7.67 -0.52
C ARG A 84 -10.97 6.23 -0.68
N ILE A 85 -10.32 5.57 -1.61
CA ILE A 85 -10.39 4.12 -1.79
C ILE A 85 -8.98 3.56 -1.88
N LEU A 86 -8.80 2.38 -1.30
CA LEU A 86 -7.57 1.63 -1.30
C LEU A 86 -7.68 0.46 -2.25
N PHE A 87 -6.79 0.40 -3.25
CA PHE A 87 -6.55 -0.80 -4.04
C PHE A 87 -5.24 -1.44 -3.59
N LEU A 88 -5.22 -2.75 -3.51
CA LEU A 88 -4.01 -3.54 -3.30
C LEU A 88 -3.79 -4.40 -4.53
N LEU A 89 -2.70 -4.12 -5.22
CA LEU A 89 -2.25 -4.87 -6.38
C LEU A 89 -1.15 -5.84 -5.96
N GLU A 90 -1.25 -7.08 -6.38
CA GLU A 90 -0.20 -8.07 -6.25
C GLU A 90 0.11 -8.67 -7.63
N LYS A 91 1.39 -8.72 -7.97
CA LYS A 91 1.92 -9.30 -9.21
C LYS A 91 2.47 -10.69 -8.95
N LYS A 92 2.35 -11.60 -9.90
CA LYS A 92 3.06 -12.88 -9.88
C LYS A 92 4.56 -12.64 -10.07
N GLY A 93 5.32 -12.72 -8.97
CA GLY A 93 6.75 -12.41 -8.92
C GLY A 93 7.06 -10.92 -8.67
N PRO A 94 8.33 -10.55 -8.56
CA PRO A 94 8.74 -9.21 -8.14
C PRO A 94 8.30 -8.12 -9.12
N LEU A 95 8.04 -6.93 -8.57
CA LEU A 95 7.68 -5.74 -9.34
C LEU A 95 8.89 -5.28 -10.17
N ASN A 96 8.67 -5.12 -11.47
CA ASN A 96 9.65 -4.56 -12.39
C ASN A 96 9.35 -3.08 -12.67
N ASP A 97 10.29 -2.40 -13.33
CA ASP A 97 10.14 -0.98 -13.63
C ASP A 97 9.04 -0.71 -14.65
N THR A 98 8.79 -1.64 -15.56
CA THR A 98 7.67 -1.56 -16.52
C THR A 98 6.32 -1.43 -15.80
N VAL A 99 6.05 -2.29 -14.81
CA VAL A 99 4.81 -2.20 -14.00
C VAL A 99 4.71 -0.87 -13.26
N LYS A 100 5.84 -0.39 -12.71
CA LYS A 100 5.86 0.92 -12.01
C LYS A 100 5.57 2.08 -12.96
N GLU A 101 6.07 2.03 -14.19
CA GLU A 101 5.82 3.06 -15.22
C GLU A 101 4.37 3.03 -15.68
N ILE A 102 3.81 1.86 -15.95
CA ILE A 102 2.38 1.71 -16.31
C ILE A 102 1.50 2.27 -15.19
N LEU A 103 1.76 1.91 -13.93
CA LEU A 103 1.00 2.44 -12.80
C LEU A 103 1.12 3.96 -12.67
N LYS A 104 2.29 4.56 -12.92
CA LYS A 104 2.44 6.02 -12.95
C LYS A 104 1.65 6.67 -14.08
N ASN A 105 1.54 6.01 -15.23
CA ASN A 105 0.76 6.49 -16.37
C ASN A 105 -0.75 6.38 -16.11
N LEU A 106 -1.21 5.30 -15.48
CA LEU A 106 -2.61 5.13 -15.06
C LEU A 106 -3.01 6.10 -13.95
N PHE A 107 -2.08 6.44 -13.07
CA PHE A 107 -2.28 7.36 -11.95
C PHE A 107 -1.32 8.55 -12.00
N PRO A 108 -1.48 9.45 -12.98
CA PRO A 108 -0.66 10.65 -13.07
C PRO A 108 -0.91 11.58 -11.87
N SER A 109 0.01 12.48 -11.59
CA SER A 109 -0.02 13.37 -10.41
C SER A 109 -1.34 14.14 -10.23
N GLN A 110 -2.05 14.43 -11.31
CA GLN A 110 -3.35 15.11 -11.27
C GLN A 110 -4.44 14.29 -10.58
N THR A 111 -4.31 12.95 -10.54
CA THR A 111 -5.27 12.07 -9.86
C THR A 111 -5.14 12.11 -8.34
N LYS A 112 -4.07 12.72 -7.81
CA LYS A 112 -3.73 12.75 -6.39
C LYS A 112 -3.64 11.35 -5.76
N ALA A 113 -3.41 10.31 -6.58
CA ALA A 113 -3.22 8.95 -6.10
C ALA A 113 -1.82 8.76 -5.54
N TYR A 114 -1.72 7.98 -4.46
CA TYR A 114 -0.46 7.56 -3.87
C TYR A 114 -0.18 6.10 -4.28
N LEU A 115 0.96 5.88 -4.92
CA LEU A 115 1.45 4.54 -5.26
C LEU A 115 2.48 4.14 -4.21
N ILE A 116 2.13 3.21 -3.33
CA ILE A 116 2.89 2.86 -2.13
C ILE A 116 3.39 1.42 -2.26
N PRO A 117 4.70 1.20 -2.47
CA PRO A 117 5.26 -0.14 -2.46
C PRO A 117 5.12 -0.76 -1.07
N MET A 118 4.41 -1.89 -0.97
CA MET A 118 4.19 -2.58 0.29
C MET A 118 5.11 -3.77 0.46
N THR A 119 5.25 -4.56 -0.60
CA THR A 119 6.11 -5.75 -0.67
C THR A 119 6.89 -5.75 -1.98
N GLU A 120 7.77 -6.73 -2.18
CA GLU A 120 8.48 -6.92 -3.46
C GLU A 120 7.52 -7.18 -4.63
N CYS A 121 6.34 -7.76 -4.36
CA CYS A 121 5.33 -8.12 -5.37
C CYS A 121 4.09 -7.23 -5.33
N GLY A 122 3.96 -6.34 -4.34
CA GLY A 122 2.71 -5.65 -4.03
C GLY A 122 2.80 -4.14 -3.93
N VAL A 123 1.82 -3.46 -4.51
CA VAL A 123 1.64 -2.00 -4.44
C VAL A 123 0.25 -1.68 -3.91
N ALA A 124 0.18 -0.81 -2.91
CA ALA A 124 -1.06 -0.18 -2.49
C ALA A 124 -1.26 1.12 -3.29
N ILE A 125 -2.47 1.32 -3.78
CA ILE A 125 -2.89 2.51 -4.53
C ILE A 125 -3.99 3.19 -3.72
N LEU A 126 -3.66 4.30 -3.09
CA LEU A 126 -4.62 5.10 -2.34
C LEU A 126 -5.00 6.32 -3.17
N ARG A 127 -6.26 6.44 -3.57
CA ARG A 127 -6.73 7.57 -4.37
C ARG A 127 -7.99 8.21 -3.79
N PRO A 128 -8.20 9.52 -4.00
CA PRO A 128 -9.46 10.16 -3.67
C PRO A 128 -10.60 9.60 -4.54
N VAL A 129 -11.80 9.58 -3.95
CA VAL A 129 -13.05 9.21 -4.62
C VAL A 129 -13.83 10.49 -4.94
N LYS A 130 -14.35 10.60 -6.16
CA LYS A 130 -15.20 11.72 -6.57
C LYS A 130 -16.58 11.56 -5.95
N ALA A 131 -17.22 12.67 -5.58
CA ALA A 131 -18.53 12.64 -4.90
C ALA A 131 -19.66 11.90 -5.67
N ALA A 132 -19.55 11.79 -6.99
CA ALA A 132 -20.51 11.11 -7.86
C ALA A 132 -20.00 9.78 -8.40
N GLU A 133 -18.86 9.27 -7.89
CA GLU A 133 -18.26 8.03 -8.38
C GLU A 133 -19.01 6.81 -7.86
N SER A 134 -19.54 6.03 -8.78
CA SER A 134 -20.30 4.82 -8.47
C SER A 134 -19.39 3.61 -8.15
N GLU A 135 -19.94 2.62 -7.45
CA GLU A 135 -19.24 1.34 -7.21
C GLU A 135 -18.86 0.63 -8.53
N GLN A 136 -19.68 0.82 -9.58
CA GLN A 136 -19.38 0.28 -10.90
C GLN A 136 -18.14 0.91 -11.53
N GLU A 137 -17.98 2.23 -11.43
CA GLU A 137 -16.79 2.92 -11.95
C GLU A 137 -15.52 2.51 -11.20
N ILE A 138 -15.63 2.32 -9.88
CA ILE A 138 -14.52 1.78 -9.07
C ILE A 138 -14.14 0.37 -9.53
N SER A 139 -15.14 -0.49 -9.75
CA SER A 139 -14.92 -1.85 -10.25
C SER A 139 -14.30 -1.86 -11.64
N GLN A 140 -14.78 -1.00 -12.55
CA GLN A 140 -14.22 -0.84 -13.90
C GLN A 140 -12.76 -0.39 -13.85
N LEU A 141 -12.42 0.54 -12.94
CA LEU A 141 -11.04 0.96 -12.74
C LEU A 141 -10.16 -0.22 -12.29
N ALA A 142 -10.65 -1.05 -11.36
CA ALA A 142 -9.90 -2.22 -10.90
C ALA A 142 -9.64 -3.22 -12.06
N HIS A 143 -10.62 -3.48 -12.89
CA HIS A 143 -10.45 -4.32 -14.09
C HIS A 143 -9.50 -3.68 -15.10
N MET A 144 -9.63 -2.38 -15.36
CA MET A 144 -8.72 -1.65 -16.25
C MET A 144 -7.25 -1.74 -15.80
N ILE A 145 -6.98 -1.66 -14.48
CA ILE A 145 -5.62 -1.85 -13.94
C ILE A 145 -5.10 -3.24 -14.30
N VAL A 146 -5.91 -4.29 -14.06
CA VAL A 146 -5.54 -5.68 -14.36
C VAL A 146 -5.30 -5.86 -15.86
N ASP A 147 -6.23 -5.44 -16.69
CA ASP A 147 -6.18 -5.64 -18.15
C ASP A 147 -4.98 -4.91 -18.76
N THR A 148 -4.72 -3.68 -18.33
CA THR A 148 -3.57 -2.90 -18.81
C THR A 148 -2.25 -3.58 -18.43
N LEU A 149 -2.11 -4.03 -17.20
CA LEU A 149 -0.88 -4.70 -16.74
C LEU A 149 -0.70 -6.08 -17.38
N ASN A 150 -1.78 -6.83 -17.58
CA ASN A 150 -1.72 -8.10 -18.28
C ASN A 150 -1.30 -7.92 -19.75
N ALA A 151 -1.83 -6.90 -20.44
CA ALA A 151 -1.55 -6.63 -21.84
C ALA A 151 -0.16 -6.01 -22.06
N GLU A 152 0.21 -4.98 -21.29
CA GLU A 152 1.43 -4.21 -21.53
C GLU A 152 2.66 -4.77 -20.81
N ALA A 153 2.48 -5.31 -19.59
CA ALA A 153 3.57 -5.89 -18.83
C ALA A 153 3.66 -7.42 -18.97
N LEU A 154 2.75 -8.06 -19.70
CA LEU A 154 2.68 -9.51 -19.94
C LEU A 154 2.81 -10.30 -18.63
N THR A 155 2.15 -9.86 -17.59
CA THR A 155 2.26 -10.43 -16.24
C THR A 155 0.91 -10.59 -15.58
N GLN A 156 0.72 -11.69 -14.88
CA GLN A 156 -0.51 -11.92 -14.10
C GLN A 156 -0.50 -11.03 -12.85
N VAL A 157 -1.60 -10.30 -12.67
CA VAL A 157 -1.83 -9.45 -11.49
C VAL A 157 -3.21 -9.71 -10.90
N TRP A 158 -3.31 -9.49 -9.60
CA TRP A 158 -4.57 -9.50 -8.86
C TRP A 158 -4.75 -8.16 -8.16
N VAL A 159 -5.98 -7.69 -8.13
CA VAL A 159 -6.33 -6.42 -7.49
C VAL A 159 -7.48 -6.65 -6.51
N ALA A 160 -7.29 -6.30 -5.26
CA ALA A 160 -8.37 -6.19 -4.29
C ALA A 160 -8.61 -4.71 -3.96
N TYR A 161 -9.84 -4.36 -3.55
CA TYR A 161 -10.12 -3.00 -3.11
C TYR A 161 -11.09 -2.95 -1.92
N SER A 162 -10.93 -1.88 -1.12
CA SER A 162 -11.74 -1.61 0.08
C SER A 162 -13.09 -0.99 -0.27
N GLY A 163 -13.94 -0.79 0.72
CA GLY A 163 -14.98 0.23 0.66
C GLY A 163 -14.38 1.64 0.64
N VAL A 164 -15.25 2.64 0.49
CA VAL A 164 -14.83 4.05 0.58
C VAL A 164 -14.46 4.38 2.02
N ILE A 165 -13.29 4.97 2.21
CA ILE A 165 -12.70 5.39 3.47
C ILE A 165 -13.03 6.87 3.66
N GLY A 166 -13.78 7.23 4.70
CA GLY A 166 -14.15 8.63 5.00
C GLY A 166 -13.04 9.40 5.68
N HIS A 167 -12.30 8.73 6.57
CA HIS A 167 -11.23 9.37 7.36
C HIS A 167 -9.90 8.63 7.16
N LEU A 168 -8.82 9.38 7.14
CA LEU A 168 -7.49 8.80 6.98
C LEU A 168 -7.10 7.84 8.11
N THR A 169 -7.65 8.03 9.31
CA THR A 169 -7.48 7.14 10.46
C THR A 169 -8.03 5.73 10.24
N ASP A 170 -8.98 5.56 9.33
CA ASP A 170 -9.60 4.27 9.01
C ASP A 170 -8.75 3.44 8.03
N LEU A 171 -7.64 4.02 7.54
CA LEU A 171 -6.80 3.40 6.52
C LEU A 171 -6.18 2.07 6.97
N ALA A 172 -5.87 1.92 8.27
CA ALA A 172 -5.37 0.65 8.82
C ALA A 172 -6.41 -0.48 8.72
N GLY A 173 -7.69 -0.16 9.03
CA GLY A 173 -8.81 -1.09 8.85
C GLY A 173 -9.00 -1.47 7.39
N ALA A 174 -9.02 -0.48 6.50
CA ALA A 174 -9.15 -0.70 5.06
C ALA A 174 -7.99 -1.53 4.48
N TRP A 175 -6.79 -1.35 4.99
CA TRP A 175 -5.63 -2.19 4.62
C TRP A 175 -5.84 -3.66 5.03
N GLN A 176 -6.30 -3.91 6.26
CA GLN A 176 -6.59 -5.27 6.72
C GLN A 176 -7.69 -5.92 5.89
N GLU A 177 -8.77 -5.19 5.59
CA GLU A 177 -9.88 -5.64 4.76
C GLU A 177 -9.43 -5.97 3.32
N THR A 178 -8.66 -5.07 2.70
CA THR A 178 -8.17 -5.25 1.33
C THR A 178 -7.15 -6.38 1.24
N SER A 179 -6.28 -6.52 2.24
CA SER A 179 -5.34 -7.63 2.33
C SER A 179 -6.04 -8.97 2.52
N LEU A 180 -7.11 -9.00 3.32
CA LEU A 180 -7.97 -10.18 3.46
C LEU A 180 -8.66 -10.50 2.14
N ALA A 181 -9.20 -9.47 1.46
CA ALA A 181 -9.87 -9.65 0.17
C ALA A 181 -8.96 -10.30 -0.88
N LEU A 182 -7.72 -9.85 -0.94
CA LEU A 182 -6.75 -10.43 -1.87
C LEU A 182 -6.44 -11.90 -1.55
N LYS A 183 -6.25 -12.25 -0.27
CA LYS A 183 -5.98 -13.63 0.17
C LYS A 183 -7.16 -14.55 -0.08
N VAL A 184 -8.35 -14.14 0.36
CA VAL A 184 -9.61 -14.89 0.19
C VAL A 184 -9.95 -15.02 -1.29
N GLY A 185 -9.81 -13.94 -2.06
CA GLY A 185 -10.07 -13.93 -3.49
C GLY A 185 -9.21 -14.94 -4.23
N LYS A 186 -7.91 -14.95 -3.99
CA LYS A 186 -6.98 -15.91 -4.62
C LYS A 186 -7.23 -17.36 -4.21
N LEU A 187 -7.75 -17.59 -3.01
CA LEU A 187 -8.00 -18.94 -2.49
C LEU A 187 -9.32 -19.51 -2.99
N PHE A 188 -10.41 -18.73 -2.94
CA PHE A 188 -11.76 -19.22 -3.20
C PHE A 188 -12.31 -18.83 -4.58
N TYR A 189 -11.69 -17.87 -5.27
CA TYR A 189 -12.14 -17.32 -6.55
C TYR A 189 -10.99 -17.28 -7.56
N SER A 190 -10.33 -18.44 -7.76
CA SER A 190 -9.09 -18.56 -8.55
C SER A 190 -9.20 -18.07 -10.00
N GLU A 191 -10.39 -18.09 -10.59
CA GLU A 191 -10.68 -17.62 -11.95
C GLU A 191 -10.82 -16.10 -12.04
N GLN A 192 -10.98 -15.42 -10.90
CA GLN A 192 -11.10 -13.97 -10.85
C GLN A 192 -9.76 -13.32 -10.59
N THR A 193 -9.63 -12.07 -11.00
CA THR A 193 -8.44 -11.25 -10.80
C THR A 193 -8.73 -9.99 -10.00
N VAL A 194 -10.01 -9.66 -9.80
CA VAL A 194 -10.46 -8.48 -9.07
C VAL A 194 -11.36 -8.91 -7.90
N PHE A 195 -11.02 -8.48 -6.69
CA PHE A 195 -11.63 -8.90 -5.44
C PHE A 195 -12.13 -7.70 -4.63
N PRO A 196 -13.39 -7.28 -4.82
CA PRO A 196 -14.02 -6.30 -3.94
C PRO A 196 -14.24 -6.87 -2.54
N TYR A 197 -13.78 -6.17 -1.48
CA TYR A 197 -13.97 -6.65 -0.12
C TYR A 197 -15.44 -6.94 0.22
N ASN A 198 -16.34 -6.05 -0.23
CA ASN A 198 -17.78 -6.18 0.04
C ASN A 198 -18.46 -7.34 -0.67
N ARG A 199 -17.81 -7.97 -1.68
CA ARG A 199 -18.39 -9.05 -2.49
C ARG A 199 -17.80 -10.43 -2.19
N LEU A 200 -16.92 -10.54 -1.19
CA LEU A 200 -16.32 -11.84 -0.82
C LEU A 200 -17.30 -12.82 -0.14
N GLY A 201 -18.48 -12.36 0.23
CA GLY A 201 -19.51 -13.20 0.82
C GLY A 201 -19.03 -14.00 2.04
N ILE A 202 -19.37 -15.30 2.04
CA ILE A 202 -19.04 -16.22 3.12
C ILE A 202 -17.54 -16.54 3.20
N GLY A 203 -16.79 -16.42 2.10
CA GLY A 203 -15.36 -16.75 2.06
C GLY A 203 -14.54 -15.99 3.11
N ARG A 204 -14.88 -14.72 3.39
CA ARG A 204 -14.20 -13.95 4.45
C ARG A 204 -14.50 -14.44 5.87
N LEU A 205 -15.64 -15.10 6.09
CA LEU A 205 -15.99 -15.70 7.38
C LEU A 205 -15.24 -17.01 7.56
N ILE A 206 -15.25 -17.87 6.54
CA ILE A 206 -14.54 -19.16 6.55
C ILE A 206 -13.04 -18.95 6.76
N TYR A 207 -12.44 -17.98 6.06
CA TYR A 207 -11.01 -17.68 6.20
C TYR A 207 -10.62 -17.22 7.61
N ARG A 208 -11.55 -16.66 8.39
CA ARG A 208 -11.33 -16.21 9.77
C ARG A 208 -11.61 -17.28 10.81
N LEU A 209 -12.17 -18.44 10.43
CA LEU A 209 -12.40 -19.52 11.38
C LEU A 209 -11.06 -20.11 11.86
N PRO A 210 -10.90 -20.34 13.17
CA PRO A 210 -9.75 -21.05 13.68
C PRO A 210 -9.67 -22.46 13.10
N VAL A 211 -8.47 -22.90 12.73
CA VAL A 211 -8.21 -24.23 12.15
C VAL A 211 -8.85 -25.36 12.96
N PRO A 212 -8.77 -25.40 14.31
CA PRO A 212 -9.40 -26.47 15.09
C PRO A 212 -10.92 -26.56 14.93
N ILE A 213 -11.60 -25.43 14.68
CA ILE A 213 -13.05 -25.42 14.41
C ILE A 213 -13.33 -26.05 13.05
N CYS A 214 -12.53 -25.71 12.03
CA CYS A 214 -12.65 -26.31 10.70
C CYS A 214 -12.39 -27.81 10.74
N GLU A 215 -11.33 -28.25 11.43
CA GLU A 215 -11.00 -29.67 11.60
C GLU A 215 -12.10 -30.43 12.36
N GLY A 216 -12.66 -29.81 13.41
CA GLY A 216 -13.78 -30.40 14.16
C GLY A 216 -15.00 -30.61 13.25
N PHE A 217 -15.38 -29.58 12.48
CA PHE A 217 -16.49 -29.66 11.53
C PHE A 217 -16.26 -30.70 10.42
N LEU A 218 -15.05 -30.79 9.87
CA LEU A 218 -14.70 -31.81 8.89
C LEU A 218 -14.81 -33.23 9.47
N LYS A 219 -14.38 -33.44 10.73
CA LYS A 219 -14.53 -34.74 11.42
C LYS A 219 -15.98 -35.09 11.69
N GLU A 220 -16.84 -34.11 11.98
CA GLU A 220 -18.28 -34.34 12.14
C GLU A 220 -18.95 -34.79 10.82
N LEU A 221 -18.51 -34.22 9.70
CA LEU A 221 -19.07 -34.54 8.37
C LEU A 221 -18.54 -35.85 7.79
N PHE A 222 -17.24 -36.09 7.88
CA PHE A 222 -16.55 -37.18 7.17
C PHE A 222 -16.02 -38.27 8.12
N GLY A 223 -16.21 -38.15 9.43
CA GLY A 223 -15.63 -39.07 10.40
C GLY A 223 -14.10 -38.97 10.44
N ASN A 224 -13.44 -40.13 10.59
CA ASN A 224 -11.97 -40.19 10.58
C ASN A 224 -11.38 -40.33 9.16
N ASP A 225 -12.20 -40.52 8.15
CA ASP A 225 -11.80 -40.69 6.75
C ASP A 225 -12.01 -39.37 6.00
N ILE A 226 -11.24 -38.33 6.38
CA ILE A 226 -11.22 -37.06 5.65
C ILE A 226 -10.52 -37.34 4.31
N PRO A 227 -11.18 -37.12 3.16
CA PRO A 227 -10.55 -37.34 1.86
C PRO A 227 -9.38 -36.37 1.68
N ASP A 228 -8.21 -36.88 1.29
CA ASP A 228 -7.02 -36.04 0.98
C ASP A 228 -7.24 -35.13 -0.25
N SER A 229 -8.20 -35.46 -1.09
CA SER A 229 -8.68 -34.63 -2.21
C SER A 229 -10.17 -34.87 -2.42
N MET A 230 -10.97 -33.80 -2.51
CA MET A 230 -12.35 -33.87 -2.99
C MET A 230 -12.35 -33.76 -4.50
N ASP A 231 -13.04 -34.68 -5.20
CA ASP A 231 -13.25 -34.59 -6.63
C ASP A 231 -14.09 -33.34 -6.95
N GLU A 232 -13.85 -32.74 -8.14
CA GLU A 232 -14.58 -31.53 -8.59
C GLU A 232 -16.10 -31.71 -8.57
N GLU A 233 -16.61 -32.95 -8.82
CA GLU A 233 -18.02 -33.27 -8.73
C GLU A 233 -18.59 -33.16 -7.30
N THR A 234 -17.80 -33.47 -6.27
CA THR A 234 -18.21 -33.38 -4.86
C THR A 234 -18.24 -31.94 -4.38
N MET A 235 -17.46 -31.04 -5.01
CA MET A 235 -17.44 -29.62 -4.71
C MET A 235 -18.57 -28.81 -5.36
N ALA A 236 -19.27 -29.38 -6.35
CA ALA A 236 -20.34 -28.74 -7.10
C ALA A 236 -21.73 -28.95 -6.49
N THR A 237 -21.88 -29.74 -5.41
CA THR A 237 -23.11 -30.02 -4.69
C THR A 237 -23.19 -29.21 -3.41
#